data_d9de9df0c00bf80201784bf377bc6f6f
#
_entry.id   d9de9df0c00bf80201784bf377bc6f6f
#
_cell.length_a   1.000
_cell.length_b   1.000
_cell.length_c   1.000
_cell.angle_alpha   90.00
_cell.angle_beta   90.00
_cell.angle_gamma   90.00
#
_symmetry.space_group_name_H-M   'P 1'
#
loop_
_entity.id
_entity.type
_entity.pdbx_description
1 polymer ?
#
loop_
_entity_poly.entity_id
_entity_poly.type
_entity_poly.pdbx_seq_one_letter_code
_entity_poly.pdbx_strand_id
1 'polypeptide(L)'
;MRAVQYYGAKRLRNEPSFPLLGPLINIVTTLDPQLVHAYRFGSIFLSEREPIGANEPEQAIELLKKGIENNPNEWQLYRDAGFVYYWFLHDYGNAAKFFLEGSKNQKSAIWMKTFAAQLLAKGGSRDTARFLWEEVLQSSENQRMKENAREHLDQLTAEEDIETLRALVGKVEAKTGEKVLSIDQLISLGFFRKAPCDPRGFPYLLDEKSGQIGLAPDSTIRRY
;
A
#
# COMPACT_ATOMS: atom_id res chain seq x y z
N MET A 1 -5.88 12.48 -24.24
CA MET A 1 -7.11 11.69 -24.43
C MET A 1 -6.88 10.25 -24.86
N ARG A 2 -6.06 9.95 -25.89
CA ARG A 2 -5.86 8.56 -26.39
C ARG A 2 -5.34 7.57 -25.35
N ALA A 3 -4.41 7.97 -24.48
CA ALA A 3 -3.90 7.10 -23.40
C ALA A 3 -5.00 6.66 -22.43
N VAL A 4 -5.88 7.59 -22.03
CA VAL A 4 -7.01 7.29 -21.13
C VAL A 4 -8.04 6.39 -21.82
N GLN A 5 -8.33 6.65 -23.10
CA GLN A 5 -9.25 5.82 -23.90
C GLN A 5 -8.69 4.40 -24.08
N TYR A 6 -7.41 4.28 -24.38
CA TYR A 6 -6.72 2.99 -24.49
C TYR A 6 -6.81 2.19 -23.18
N TYR A 7 -6.43 2.82 -22.07
CA TYR A 7 -6.52 2.20 -20.75
C TYR A 7 -7.95 1.78 -20.41
N GLY A 8 -8.93 2.68 -20.58
CA GLY A 8 -10.34 2.40 -20.30
C GLY A 8 -10.91 1.26 -21.17
N ALA A 9 -10.57 1.24 -22.47
CA ALA A 9 -11.03 0.19 -23.38
C ALA A 9 -10.49 -1.20 -22.99
N LYS A 10 -9.21 -1.27 -22.60
CA LYS A 10 -8.59 -2.51 -22.12
C LYS A 10 -9.20 -2.99 -20.81
N ARG A 11 -9.44 -2.08 -19.87
CA ARG A 11 -10.11 -2.38 -18.60
C ARG A 11 -11.51 -2.94 -18.80
N LEU A 12 -12.30 -2.35 -19.69
CA LEU A 12 -13.66 -2.82 -20.02
C LEU A 12 -13.67 -4.20 -20.65
N ARG A 13 -12.60 -4.58 -21.37
CA ARG A 13 -12.46 -5.90 -21.99
C ARG A 13 -11.80 -6.93 -21.09
N ASN A 14 -11.46 -6.59 -19.85
CA ASN A 14 -10.68 -7.43 -18.95
C ASN A 14 -9.34 -7.91 -19.55
N GLU A 15 -8.73 -7.09 -20.41
CA GLU A 15 -7.41 -7.36 -20.98
C GLU A 15 -6.34 -6.89 -19.99
N PRO A 16 -5.50 -7.77 -19.41
CA PRO A 16 -4.63 -7.41 -18.29
C PRO A 16 -3.38 -6.62 -18.71
N SER A 17 -2.98 -6.66 -19.97
CA SER A 17 -1.71 -6.07 -20.44
C SER A 17 -1.90 -4.72 -21.12
N PHE A 18 -0.99 -3.76 -20.84
CA PHE A 18 -1.05 -2.37 -21.32
C PHE A 18 0.20 -1.92 -22.09
N PRO A 19 0.69 -2.65 -23.13
CA PRO A 19 1.98 -2.38 -23.75
C PRO A 19 2.12 -1.01 -24.43
N LEU A 20 1.01 -0.34 -24.76
CA LEU A 20 1.03 0.99 -25.37
C LEU A 20 0.88 2.12 -24.34
N LEU A 21 0.71 1.81 -23.06
CA LEU A 21 0.44 2.85 -22.04
C LEU A 21 1.63 3.77 -21.86
N GLY A 22 2.81 3.22 -21.61
CA GLY A 22 4.06 3.98 -21.48
C GLY A 22 4.37 4.83 -22.73
N PRO A 23 4.40 4.26 -23.95
CA PRO A 23 4.60 5.00 -25.18
C PRO A 23 3.58 6.15 -25.37
N LEU A 24 2.29 5.94 -25.11
CA LEU A 24 1.27 6.98 -25.26
C LEU A 24 1.45 8.11 -24.25
N ILE A 25 1.79 7.79 -22.98
CA ILE A 25 2.06 8.79 -21.96
C ILE A 25 3.34 9.58 -22.32
N ASN A 26 4.37 8.91 -22.80
CA ASN A 26 5.60 9.57 -23.22
C ASN A 26 5.37 10.56 -24.37
N ILE A 27 4.54 10.23 -25.35
CA ILE A 27 4.14 11.15 -26.41
C ILE A 27 3.45 12.38 -25.82
N VAL A 28 2.49 12.20 -24.91
CA VAL A 28 1.75 13.32 -24.28
C VAL A 28 2.69 14.25 -23.54
N THR A 29 3.59 13.70 -22.72
CA THR A 29 4.55 14.47 -21.90
C THR A 29 5.70 15.07 -22.72
N THR A 30 5.90 14.63 -23.96
CA THR A 30 6.84 15.25 -24.89
C THR A 30 6.19 16.40 -25.64
N LEU A 31 4.91 16.28 -26.00
CA LEU A 31 4.15 17.35 -26.67
C LEU A 31 3.81 18.50 -25.71
N ASP A 32 3.53 18.19 -24.46
CA ASP A 32 3.25 19.16 -23.41
C ASP A 32 4.00 18.79 -22.11
N PRO A 33 5.26 19.24 -21.96
CA PRO A 33 6.08 18.96 -20.79
C PRO A 33 5.55 19.60 -19.48
N GLN A 34 4.66 20.57 -19.57
CA GLN A 34 4.05 21.25 -18.41
C GLN A 34 2.76 20.56 -17.94
N LEU A 35 2.29 19.53 -18.62
CA LEU A 35 1.08 18.81 -18.26
C LEU A 35 1.33 17.86 -17.07
N VAL A 36 1.46 18.43 -15.86
CA VAL A 36 1.77 17.71 -14.61
C VAL A 36 0.86 16.50 -14.37
N HIS A 37 -0.43 16.62 -14.69
CA HIS A 37 -1.38 15.53 -14.53
C HIS A 37 -1.03 14.29 -15.36
N ALA A 38 -0.42 14.45 -16.55
CA ALA A 38 -0.02 13.30 -17.36
C ALA A 38 1.09 12.47 -16.70
N TYR A 39 2.04 13.12 -16.05
CA TYR A 39 3.09 12.44 -15.28
C TYR A 39 2.51 11.70 -14.08
N ARG A 40 1.66 12.37 -13.30
CA ARG A 40 1.09 11.86 -12.06
C ARG A 40 0.16 10.66 -12.30
N PHE A 41 -0.84 10.81 -13.18
CA PHE A 41 -1.74 9.70 -13.52
C PHE A 41 -1.04 8.59 -14.30
N GLY A 42 -0.10 8.96 -15.19
CA GLY A 42 0.69 8.02 -15.93
C GLY A 42 1.52 7.11 -15.03
N SER A 43 2.17 7.68 -14.01
CA SER A 43 2.96 6.90 -13.07
C SER A 43 2.13 5.91 -12.25
N ILE A 44 0.91 6.28 -11.83
CA ILE A 44 0.01 5.37 -11.13
C ILE A 44 -0.34 4.17 -12.03
N PHE A 45 -0.80 4.42 -13.26
CA PHE A 45 -1.18 3.34 -14.16
C PHE A 45 -0.01 2.46 -14.61
N LEU A 46 1.21 3.01 -14.68
CA LEU A 46 2.41 2.23 -14.96
C LEU A 46 2.81 1.37 -13.76
N SER A 47 2.73 1.89 -12.53
CA SER A 47 3.19 1.19 -11.32
C SER A 47 2.24 0.12 -10.82
N GLU A 48 0.92 0.32 -10.96
CA GLU A 48 -0.08 -0.61 -10.46
C GLU A 48 0.07 -1.99 -11.10
N ARG A 49 -0.19 -3.03 -10.30
CA ARG A 49 -0.14 -4.42 -10.77
C ARG A 49 -1.28 -4.74 -11.74
N GLU A 50 -1.04 -5.71 -12.61
CA GLU A 50 -2.10 -6.28 -13.42
C GLU A 50 -3.24 -6.87 -12.56
N PRO A 51 -4.48 -6.75 -12.95
CA PRO A 51 -5.02 -6.12 -14.17
C PRO A 51 -5.35 -4.63 -14.03
N ILE A 52 -4.88 -3.95 -12.99
CA ILE A 52 -5.19 -2.54 -12.71
C ILE A 52 -4.25 -1.62 -13.50
N GLY A 53 -2.99 -1.96 -13.61
CA GLY A 53 -1.95 -1.20 -14.30
C GLY A 53 -1.03 -2.08 -15.12
N ALA A 54 0.09 -1.50 -15.57
CA ALA A 54 1.04 -2.16 -16.44
C ALA A 54 2.10 -2.98 -15.69
N ASN A 55 2.21 -2.83 -14.36
CA ASN A 55 3.25 -3.43 -13.53
C ASN A 55 4.68 -3.07 -13.97
N GLU A 56 4.89 -1.80 -14.33
CA GLU A 56 6.16 -1.23 -14.83
C GLU A 56 6.62 -0.06 -13.95
N PRO A 57 6.91 -0.28 -12.65
CA PRO A 57 7.24 0.81 -11.71
C PRO A 57 8.53 1.54 -12.07
N GLU A 58 9.50 0.90 -12.72
CA GLU A 58 10.72 1.55 -13.20
C GLU A 58 10.41 2.60 -14.28
N GLN A 59 9.52 2.29 -15.21
CA GLN A 59 9.07 3.25 -16.23
C GLN A 59 8.30 4.42 -15.59
N ALA A 60 7.54 4.14 -14.53
CA ALA A 60 6.86 5.18 -13.77
C ALA A 60 7.85 6.15 -13.11
N ILE A 61 8.97 5.65 -12.58
CA ILE A 61 10.04 6.48 -12.03
C ILE A 61 10.71 7.33 -13.11
N GLU A 62 11.02 6.78 -14.28
CA GLU A 62 11.58 7.56 -15.39
C GLU A 62 10.63 8.67 -15.84
N LEU A 63 9.35 8.35 -15.95
CA LEU A 63 8.30 9.31 -16.25
C LEU A 63 8.25 10.45 -15.22
N LEU A 64 8.27 10.12 -13.93
CA LEU A 64 8.22 11.12 -12.85
C LEU A 64 9.50 11.98 -12.80
N LYS A 65 10.68 11.40 -13.03
CA LYS A 65 11.93 12.15 -13.14
C LYS A 65 11.87 13.16 -14.29
N LYS A 66 11.42 12.74 -15.47
CA LYS A 66 11.16 13.63 -16.60
C LYS A 66 10.17 14.74 -16.23
N GLY A 67 9.13 14.41 -15.46
CA GLY A 67 8.17 15.37 -14.95
C GLY A 67 8.79 16.39 -14.01
N ILE A 68 9.65 15.97 -13.09
CA ILE A 68 10.38 16.82 -12.14
C ILE A 68 11.35 17.74 -12.86
N GLU A 69 12.08 17.25 -13.86
CA GLU A 69 12.99 18.08 -14.67
C GLU A 69 12.26 19.24 -15.36
N ASN A 70 11.07 18.98 -15.89
CA ASN A 70 10.27 20.01 -16.56
C ASN A 70 9.43 20.87 -15.61
N ASN A 71 9.14 20.37 -14.38
CA ASN A 71 8.28 21.02 -13.40
C ASN A 71 8.89 20.92 -11.99
N PRO A 72 10.07 21.52 -11.73
CA PRO A 72 10.82 21.29 -10.49
C PRO A 72 10.12 21.81 -9.22
N ASN A 73 9.16 22.72 -9.38
CA ASN A 73 8.41 23.28 -8.26
C ASN A 73 7.13 22.48 -7.91
N GLU A 74 6.82 21.42 -8.66
CA GLU A 74 5.65 20.59 -8.43
C GLU A 74 5.97 19.48 -7.44
N TRP A 75 5.84 19.76 -6.15
CA TRP A 75 6.16 18.84 -5.05
C TRP A 75 5.41 17.50 -5.13
N GLN A 76 4.24 17.48 -5.76
CA GLN A 76 3.45 16.28 -5.96
C GLN A 76 4.17 15.22 -6.80
N LEU A 77 5.03 15.63 -7.75
CA LEU A 77 5.82 14.71 -8.56
C LEU A 77 6.87 13.98 -7.72
N TYR A 78 7.51 14.70 -6.80
CA TYR A 78 8.45 14.10 -5.84
C TYR A 78 7.75 13.15 -4.89
N ARG A 79 6.57 13.54 -4.38
CA ARG A 79 5.74 12.67 -3.54
C ARG A 79 5.38 11.38 -4.28
N ASP A 80 4.90 11.50 -5.52
CA ASP A 80 4.46 10.36 -6.32
C ASP A 80 5.65 9.43 -6.63
N ALA A 81 6.85 9.98 -6.90
CA ALA A 81 8.08 9.19 -7.04
C ALA A 81 8.47 8.49 -5.73
N GLY A 82 8.39 9.17 -4.60
CA GLY A 82 8.59 8.58 -3.28
C GLY A 82 7.66 7.39 -3.04
N PHE A 83 6.39 7.49 -3.43
CA PHE A 83 5.43 6.39 -3.31
C PHE A 83 5.75 5.20 -4.22
N VAL A 84 6.15 5.44 -5.49
CA VAL A 84 6.54 4.35 -6.38
C VAL A 84 7.75 3.60 -5.81
N TYR A 85 8.78 4.29 -5.32
CA TYR A 85 9.91 3.66 -4.67
C TYR A 85 9.49 2.89 -3.41
N TYR A 86 8.60 3.45 -2.61
CA TYR A 86 8.16 2.81 -1.35
C TYR A 86 7.32 1.56 -1.59
N TRP A 87 6.23 1.67 -2.38
CA TRP A 87 5.23 0.61 -2.51
C TRP A 87 5.59 -0.49 -3.51
N PHE A 88 6.22 -0.11 -4.61
CA PHE A 88 6.41 -1.03 -5.72
C PHE A 88 7.86 -1.53 -5.82
N LEU A 89 8.83 -0.67 -5.56
CA LEU A 89 10.24 -1.03 -5.65
C LEU A 89 10.87 -1.40 -4.30
N HIS A 90 10.19 -1.14 -3.19
CA HIS A 90 10.68 -1.36 -1.82
C HIS A 90 12.06 -0.73 -1.57
N ASP A 91 12.39 0.32 -2.32
CA ASP A 91 13.61 1.11 -2.16
C ASP A 91 13.35 2.29 -1.23
N TYR A 92 13.45 2.02 0.06
CA TYR A 92 13.14 2.98 1.13
C TYR A 92 14.12 4.15 1.17
N GLY A 93 15.37 3.94 0.72
CA GLY A 93 16.38 4.99 0.63
C GLY A 93 16.03 6.04 -0.43
N ASN A 94 15.71 5.61 -1.64
CA ASN A 94 15.27 6.52 -2.69
C ASN A 94 13.88 7.10 -2.38
N ALA A 95 12.95 6.34 -1.80
CA ALA A 95 11.68 6.87 -1.33
C ALA A 95 11.88 8.04 -0.36
N ALA A 96 12.72 7.88 0.66
CA ALA A 96 13.03 8.93 1.62
C ALA A 96 13.66 10.17 0.96
N LYS A 97 14.58 9.96 0.01
CA LYS A 97 15.22 11.05 -0.75
C LYS A 97 14.18 11.89 -1.50
N PHE A 98 13.25 11.25 -2.23
CA PHE A 98 12.24 11.98 -2.99
C PHE A 98 11.24 12.69 -2.07
N PHE A 99 10.79 12.06 -0.97
CA PHE A 99 9.94 12.75 0.01
C PHE A 99 10.64 13.95 0.64
N LEU A 100 11.93 13.83 0.97
CA LEU A 100 12.70 14.92 1.56
C LEU A 100 12.88 16.08 0.56
N GLU A 101 13.22 15.78 -0.70
CA GLU A 101 13.34 16.82 -1.74
C GLU A 101 12.00 17.53 -1.97
N GLY A 102 10.90 16.79 -2.12
CA GLY A 102 9.56 17.38 -2.27
C GLY A 102 9.13 18.22 -1.07
N SER A 103 9.58 17.85 0.15
CA SER A 103 9.25 18.58 1.38
C SER A 103 9.92 19.96 1.49
N LYS A 104 10.90 20.27 0.65
CA LYS A 104 11.52 21.61 0.57
C LYS A 104 10.58 22.66 0.01
N ASN A 105 9.55 22.26 -0.74
CA ASN A 105 8.54 23.16 -1.25
C ASN A 105 7.61 23.60 -0.12
N GLN A 106 7.39 24.91 0.02
CA GLN A 106 6.54 25.49 1.08
C GLN A 106 5.07 25.03 1.02
N LYS A 107 4.59 24.62 -0.15
CA LYS A 107 3.24 24.12 -0.37
C LYS A 107 3.13 22.60 -0.17
N SER A 108 4.24 21.94 0.12
CA SER A 108 4.25 20.48 0.29
C SER A 108 3.51 20.04 1.57
N ALA A 109 3.08 18.79 1.58
CA ALA A 109 2.47 18.20 2.75
C ALA A 109 3.51 18.04 3.87
N ILE A 110 3.19 18.53 5.06
CA ILE A 110 4.08 18.55 6.24
C ILE A 110 4.60 17.15 6.58
N TRP A 111 3.76 16.13 6.43
CA TRP A 111 4.09 14.74 6.73
C TRP A 111 5.25 14.18 5.90
N MET A 112 5.52 14.70 4.69
CA MET A 112 6.57 14.17 3.81
C MET A 112 7.93 14.15 4.47
N LYS A 113 8.29 15.21 5.21
CA LYS A 113 9.56 15.29 5.94
C LYS A 113 9.64 14.28 7.08
N THR A 114 8.56 14.14 7.84
CA THR A 114 8.48 13.18 8.96
C THR A 114 8.55 11.75 8.43
N PHE A 115 7.84 11.47 7.36
CA PHE A 115 7.84 10.16 6.73
C PHE A 115 9.22 9.79 6.15
N ALA A 116 9.90 10.74 5.48
CA ALA A 116 11.27 10.52 5.03
C ALA A 116 12.21 10.17 6.19
N ALA A 117 12.10 10.86 7.33
CA ALA A 117 12.91 10.55 8.51
C ALA A 117 12.60 9.14 9.07
N GLN A 118 11.35 8.73 9.10
CA GLN A 118 10.96 7.37 9.50
C GLN A 118 11.49 6.30 8.54
N LEU A 119 11.42 6.52 7.22
CA LEU A 119 11.99 5.62 6.22
C LEU A 119 13.51 5.43 6.41
N LEU A 120 14.23 6.51 6.70
CA LEU A 120 15.67 6.43 6.98
C LEU A 120 15.98 5.71 8.28
N ALA A 121 15.14 5.85 9.30
CA ALA A 121 15.37 5.26 10.63
C ALA A 121 14.89 3.80 10.72
N LYS A 122 13.75 3.46 10.16
CA LYS A 122 13.06 2.18 10.35
C LYS A 122 12.88 1.36 9.07
N GLY A 123 13.20 1.94 7.92
CA GLY A 123 12.94 1.33 6.61
C GLY A 123 11.44 1.18 6.35
N GLY A 124 11.05 0.14 5.65
CA GLY A 124 9.65 -0.17 5.32
C GLY A 124 8.93 -1.00 6.39
N SER A 125 9.18 -0.75 7.67
CA SER A 125 8.51 -1.46 8.76
C SER A 125 6.99 -1.24 8.76
N ARG A 126 6.25 -2.13 9.43
CA ARG A 126 4.79 -1.97 9.62
C ARG A 126 4.44 -0.63 10.27
N ASP A 127 5.22 -0.19 11.26
CA ASP A 127 5.01 1.11 11.91
C ASP A 127 5.09 2.26 10.90
N THR A 128 6.04 2.17 9.95
CA THR A 128 6.20 3.16 8.89
C THR A 128 5.00 3.15 7.94
N ALA A 129 4.53 1.95 7.56
CA ALA A 129 3.34 1.80 6.73
C ALA A 129 2.08 2.31 7.44
N ARG A 130 1.89 1.98 8.71
CA ARG A 130 0.76 2.46 9.54
C ARG A 130 0.75 3.98 9.60
N PHE A 131 1.87 4.59 9.95
CA PHE A 131 1.98 6.06 10.00
C PHE A 131 1.55 6.71 8.67
N LEU A 132 2.02 6.18 7.53
CA LEU A 132 1.66 6.72 6.23
C LEU A 132 0.16 6.63 5.97
N TRP A 133 -0.45 5.49 6.23
CA TRP A 133 -1.88 5.32 5.97
C TRP A 133 -2.75 6.16 6.90
N GLU A 134 -2.33 6.36 8.16
CA GLU A 134 -2.97 7.28 9.09
C GLU A 134 -2.91 8.72 8.57
N GLU A 135 -1.75 9.17 8.06
CA GLU A 135 -1.59 10.49 7.45
C GLU A 135 -2.47 10.67 6.20
N VAL A 136 -2.54 9.65 5.33
CA VAL A 136 -3.44 9.68 4.17
C VAL A 136 -4.89 9.77 4.59
N LEU A 137 -5.28 9.01 5.62
CA LEU A 137 -6.65 9.01 6.16
C LEU A 137 -7.05 10.37 6.72
N GLN A 138 -6.13 11.05 7.40
CA GLN A 138 -6.37 12.35 8.03
C GLN A 138 -6.31 13.50 7.03
N SER A 139 -5.32 13.50 6.13
CA SER A 139 -5.02 14.65 5.27
C SER A 139 -5.73 14.64 3.92
N SER A 140 -6.21 13.48 3.44
CA SER A 140 -6.85 13.39 2.13
C SER A 140 -8.26 13.96 2.15
N GLU A 141 -8.62 14.76 1.14
CA GLU A 141 -10.01 15.18 0.89
C GLU A 141 -10.77 14.16 0.03
N ASN A 142 -10.03 13.24 -0.64
CA ASN A 142 -10.62 12.26 -1.54
C ASN A 142 -11.13 11.04 -0.77
N GLN A 143 -12.44 10.80 -0.84
CA GLN A 143 -13.11 9.71 -0.12
C GLN A 143 -12.56 8.32 -0.50
N ARG A 144 -12.25 8.07 -1.78
CA ARG A 144 -11.64 6.82 -2.22
C ARG A 144 -10.26 6.59 -1.61
N MET A 145 -9.44 7.63 -1.49
CA MET A 145 -8.13 7.52 -0.83
C MET A 145 -8.28 7.22 0.65
N LYS A 146 -9.27 7.81 1.32
CA LYS A 146 -9.58 7.49 2.73
C LYS A 146 -10.04 6.04 2.90
N GLU A 147 -10.88 5.55 2.00
CA GLU A 147 -11.33 4.15 2.01
C GLU A 147 -10.15 3.20 1.81
N ASN A 148 -9.30 3.46 0.82
CA ASN A 148 -8.09 2.69 0.59
C ASN A 148 -7.15 2.70 1.80
N ALA A 149 -6.94 3.87 2.43
CA ALA A 149 -6.13 3.96 3.63
C ALA A 149 -6.70 3.13 4.80
N ARG A 150 -8.03 3.14 4.99
CA ARG A 150 -8.67 2.27 6.00
C ARG A 150 -8.48 0.79 5.70
N GLU A 151 -8.64 0.38 4.44
CA GLU A 151 -8.40 -1.02 4.03
C GLU A 151 -6.99 -1.48 4.39
N HIS A 152 -5.97 -0.66 4.13
CA HIS A 152 -4.59 -0.99 4.48
C HIS A 152 -4.33 -0.98 5.99
N LEU A 153 -4.93 -0.05 6.74
CA LEU A 153 -4.84 -0.04 8.20
C LEU A 153 -5.50 -1.27 8.83
N ASP A 154 -6.68 -1.66 8.33
CA ASP A 154 -7.37 -2.87 8.75
C ASP A 154 -6.53 -4.12 8.47
N GLN A 155 -5.87 -4.18 7.30
CA GLN A 155 -4.98 -5.27 6.95
C GLN A 155 -3.77 -5.36 7.88
N LEU A 156 -3.06 -4.23 8.11
CA LEU A 156 -1.91 -4.19 9.03
C LEU A 156 -2.31 -4.65 10.44
N THR A 157 -3.48 -4.23 10.91
CA THR A 157 -4.00 -4.65 12.22
C THR A 157 -4.29 -6.14 12.25
N ALA A 158 -4.93 -6.68 11.20
CA ALA A 158 -5.22 -8.11 11.13
C ALA A 158 -3.94 -8.96 11.08
N GLU A 159 -2.90 -8.51 10.40
CA GLU A 159 -1.59 -9.20 10.37
C GLU A 159 -0.94 -9.22 11.76
N GLU A 160 -0.97 -8.11 12.49
CA GLU A 160 -0.44 -8.02 13.87
C GLU A 160 -1.22 -8.90 14.84
N ASP A 161 -2.55 -8.91 14.71
CA ASP A 161 -3.41 -9.76 15.53
C ASP A 161 -3.11 -11.25 15.28
N ILE A 162 -2.98 -11.65 14.01
CA ILE A 162 -2.64 -13.04 13.63
C ILE A 162 -1.28 -13.45 14.21
N GLU A 163 -0.27 -12.56 14.14
CA GLU A 163 1.04 -12.86 14.74
C GLU A 163 0.96 -12.97 16.25
N THR A 164 0.20 -12.08 16.89
CA THR A 164 -0.01 -12.11 18.35
C THR A 164 -0.72 -13.40 18.76
N LEU A 165 -1.75 -13.81 18.05
CA LEU A 165 -2.48 -15.05 18.29
C LEU A 165 -1.58 -16.28 18.07
N ARG A 166 -0.75 -16.30 17.02
CA ARG A 166 0.23 -17.38 16.79
C ARG A 166 1.24 -17.49 17.93
N ALA A 167 1.76 -16.34 18.38
CA ALA A 167 2.68 -16.31 19.51
C ALA A 167 2.01 -16.83 20.81
N LEU A 168 0.74 -16.50 21.03
CA LEU A 168 -0.03 -17.00 22.16
C LEU A 168 -0.24 -18.51 22.07
N VAL A 169 -0.69 -19.03 20.92
CA VAL A 169 -0.86 -20.47 20.68
C VAL A 169 0.45 -21.21 20.99
N GLY A 170 1.57 -20.77 20.42
CA GLY A 170 2.87 -21.39 20.66
C GLY A 170 3.29 -21.39 22.15
N LYS A 171 2.97 -20.32 22.89
CA LYS A 171 3.22 -20.26 24.34
C LYS A 171 2.34 -21.24 25.12
N VAL A 172 1.09 -21.38 24.74
CA VAL A 172 0.15 -22.33 25.39
C VAL A 172 0.61 -23.74 25.12
N GLU A 173 0.89 -24.11 23.88
CA GLU A 173 1.39 -25.44 23.51
C GLU A 173 2.70 -25.80 24.22
N ALA A 174 3.64 -24.86 24.29
CA ALA A 174 4.89 -25.07 25.00
C ALA A 174 4.71 -25.29 26.51
N LYS A 175 3.67 -24.68 27.10
CA LYS A 175 3.38 -24.80 28.54
C LYS A 175 2.56 -26.04 28.87
N THR A 176 1.62 -26.41 28.02
CA THR A 176 0.68 -27.55 28.28
C THR A 176 1.20 -28.86 27.72
N GLY A 177 2.06 -28.84 26.72
CA GLY A 177 2.49 -29.99 25.94
C GLY A 177 1.41 -30.51 24.96
N GLU A 178 0.27 -29.84 24.88
CA GLU A 178 -0.86 -30.21 24.02
C GLU A 178 -1.02 -29.18 22.88
N LYS A 179 -1.46 -29.67 21.70
CA LYS A 179 -1.76 -28.78 20.57
C LYS A 179 -3.06 -28.02 20.82
N VAL A 180 -3.06 -26.75 20.47
CA VAL A 180 -4.27 -25.92 20.41
C VAL A 180 -4.95 -26.15 19.07
N LEU A 181 -6.17 -26.66 19.07
CA LEU A 181 -6.91 -27.06 17.88
C LEU A 181 -7.94 -25.98 17.44
N SER A 182 -8.33 -25.08 18.33
CA SER A 182 -9.32 -24.04 18.02
C SER A 182 -9.14 -22.79 18.87
N ILE A 183 -9.69 -21.67 18.40
CA ILE A 183 -9.76 -20.43 19.19
C ILE A 183 -10.65 -20.60 20.42
N ASP A 184 -11.70 -21.44 20.35
CA ASP A 184 -12.59 -21.73 21.48
C ASP A 184 -11.85 -22.40 22.65
N GLN A 185 -10.83 -23.18 22.34
CA GLN A 185 -9.96 -23.76 23.38
C GLN A 185 -9.19 -22.66 24.14
N LEU A 186 -8.73 -21.62 23.48
CA LEU A 186 -8.10 -20.48 24.15
C LEU A 186 -9.09 -19.69 25.00
N ILE A 187 -10.36 -19.62 24.59
CA ILE A 187 -11.43 -19.00 25.41
C ILE A 187 -11.68 -19.85 26.67
N SER A 188 -11.81 -21.17 26.52
CA SER A 188 -12.03 -22.09 27.66
C SER A 188 -10.88 -22.07 28.66
N LEU A 189 -9.65 -21.86 28.20
CA LEU A 189 -8.45 -21.67 29.02
C LEU A 189 -8.35 -20.28 29.66
N GLY A 190 -9.31 -19.37 29.39
CA GLY A 190 -9.40 -18.05 30.01
C GLY A 190 -8.51 -16.97 29.39
N PHE A 191 -7.91 -17.20 28.22
CA PHE A 191 -7.09 -16.18 27.53
C PHE A 191 -7.97 -15.08 26.93
N PHE A 192 -9.20 -15.39 26.51
CA PHE A 192 -10.15 -14.44 25.95
C PHE A 192 -11.52 -14.63 26.59
N ARG A 193 -12.28 -13.52 26.70
CA ARG A 193 -13.70 -13.55 27.13
C ARG A 193 -14.64 -13.89 25.97
N LYS A 194 -14.22 -13.57 24.75
CA LYS A 194 -14.93 -13.84 23.48
C LYS A 194 -13.90 -14.04 22.38
N ALA A 195 -14.30 -14.63 21.26
CA ALA A 195 -13.42 -14.83 20.10
C ALA A 195 -12.83 -13.49 19.64
N PRO A 196 -11.50 -13.41 19.46
CA PRO A 196 -10.87 -12.24 18.86
C PRO A 196 -11.35 -12.08 17.42
N CYS A 197 -11.66 -10.85 17.04
CA CYS A 197 -12.19 -10.52 15.73
C CYS A 197 -11.24 -9.55 15.01
N ASP A 198 -11.24 -9.63 13.69
CA ASP A 198 -10.57 -8.69 12.83
C ASP A 198 -11.21 -7.28 12.94
N PRO A 199 -10.59 -6.22 12.38
CA PRO A 199 -11.12 -4.85 12.42
C PRO A 199 -12.51 -4.68 11.79
N ARG A 200 -12.93 -5.64 10.97
CA ARG A 200 -14.27 -5.66 10.35
C ARG A 200 -15.29 -6.49 11.13
N GLY A 201 -14.87 -7.07 12.27
CA GLY A 201 -15.74 -7.82 13.18
C GLY A 201 -15.88 -9.31 12.89
N PHE A 202 -15.09 -9.87 11.97
CA PHE A 202 -15.08 -11.30 11.67
C PHE A 202 -14.09 -12.04 12.58
N PRO A 203 -14.44 -13.22 13.13
CA PRO A 203 -13.56 -13.96 14.02
C PRO A 203 -12.33 -14.48 13.28
N TYR A 204 -11.18 -14.51 13.95
CA TYR A 204 -10.03 -15.25 13.46
C TYR A 204 -10.28 -16.74 13.59
N LEU A 205 -9.75 -17.53 12.64
CA LEU A 205 -9.88 -18.97 12.62
C LEU A 205 -8.51 -19.63 12.75
N LEU A 206 -8.47 -20.74 13.50
CA LEU A 206 -7.33 -21.65 13.55
C LEU A 206 -7.70 -22.86 12.70
N ASP A 207 -6.93 -23.16 11.67
CA ASP A 207 -7.07 -24.36 10.86
C ASP A 207 -6.47 -25.55 11.63
N GLU A 208 -7.31 -26.50 11.99
CA GLU A 208 -6.92 -27.68 12.81
C GLU A 208 -5.86 -28.54 12.15
N LYS A 209 -5.83 -28.58 10.80
CA LYS A 209 -4.91 -29.43 10.04
C LYS A 209 -3.53 -28.83 9.92
N SER A 210 -3.48 -27.53 9.54
CA SER A 210 -2.23 -26.82 9.34
C SER A 210 -1.70 -26.12 10.60
N GLY A 211 -2.56 -25.88 11.60
CA GLY A 211 -2.25 -25.05 12.77
C GLY A 211 -2.10 -23.56 12.44
N GLN A 212 -2.54 -23.14 11.24
CA GLN A 212 -2.41 -21.74 10.83
C GLN A 212 -3.60 -20.91 11.31
N ILE A 213 -3.29 -19.72 11.83
CA ILE A 213 -4.30 -18.72 12.17
C ILE A 213 -4.45 -17.78 10.99
N GLY A 214 -5.69 -17.46 10.64
CA GLY A 214 -6.01 -16.60 9.54
C GLY A 214 -7.36 -15.92 9.68
N LEU A 215 -7.69 -15.10 8.69
CA LEU A 215 -8.99 -14.45 8.55
C LEU A 215 -10.07 -15.48 8.21
N ALA A 216 -11.30 -15.24 8.69
CA ALA A 216 -12.46 -16.00 8.26
C ALA A 216 -12.69 -15.91 6.74
N PRO A 217 -13.30 -16.93 6.10
CA PRO A 217 -13.59 -16.89 4.66
C PRO A 217 -14.45 -15.71 4.24
N ASP A 218 -15.34 -15.28 5.11
CA ASP A 218 -16.30 -14.16 4.89
C ASP A 218 -15.71 -12.81 5.29
N SER A 219 -14.49 -12.76 5.85
CA SER A 219 -13.83 -11.49 6.16
C SER A 219 -13.66 -10.65 4.89
N THR A 220 -14.01 -9.38 5.00
CA THR A 220 -13.90 -8.41 3.90
C THR A 220 -12.51 -7.80 3.78
N ILE A 221 -11.57 -8.18 4.65
CA ILE A 221 -10.17 -7.75 4.58
C ILE A 221 -9.48 -8.52 3.43
N ARG A 222 -8.89 -7.78 2.50
CA ARG A 222 -8.18 -8.36 1.36
C ARG A 222 -6.90 -9.05 1.82
N ARG A 223 -6.66 -10.24 1.27
CA ARG A 223 -5.37 -10.96 1.38
C ARG A 223 -4.54 -10.62 0.15
N TYR A 224 -3.32 -10.15 0.34
CA TYR A 224 -2.36 -9.93 -0.75
C TYR A 224 -1.30 -11.03 -0.77
#